data_62ae20704330aa28b6282f55019d5384
#
_entry.id   62ae20704330aa28b6282f55019d5384
#
_cell.length_a   1.000
_cell.length_b   1.000
_cell.length_c   1.000
_cell.angle_alpha   90.00
_cell.angle_beta   90.00
_cell.angle_gamma   90.00
#
_symmetry.space_group_name_H-M   'P 1'
#
loop_
_entity.id
_entity.type
_entity.pdbx_description
1 polymer ?
#
loop_
_entity_poly.entity_id
_entity_poly.type
_entity_poly.pdbx_seq_one_letter_code
_entity_poly.pdbx_strand_id
1 'polypeptide(L)'
;MGPRVSLPAGKGRSLGRAFMALTVAAVLALSGACAGDGGASGGKDDPTVGLLLPGGGASRFGQFDRPLIAKKLKELCPHCPLTVAATPDPAVQRQQLESMITRGVDVLIVAAVDPELLRPSVEAAHRADIPVVAYDRLAQGPISGYVTFDGAQVGRLQGEGLLTGMGAKADGGQIVMMNGATTDPNAAWFKRGALSVLQGKVKVGKSYDVVGWRPENAFVDMRSAIAALGGDRIDGVLAANDSLAGAVISALRAAEVRPLPPITGQDADLVAVRRIVRGDQYMTVYKPFKPAADAAVEMAVAVGRGESVGSIATDTVSNTTTKDIPAVLLPAVPVTVGTIEETLVKDGMYTIAQICPPSLRTACAEAGLI
;
A
#
# COMPACT_ATOMS: atom_id res chain seq x y z
N MET A 1 -12.30 26.14 62.85
CA MET A 1 -13.32 27.13 63.21
C MET A 1 -14.35 27.14 62.08
N GLY A 2 -15.56 26.68 62.45
CA GLY A 2 -16.72 26.68 61.57
C GLY A 2 -17.35 28.03 61.36
N PRO A 3 -18.55 28.18 60.78
CA PRO A 3 -19.70 27.36 61.24
C PRO A 3 -20.58 26.75 60.16
N ARG A 4 -21.34 25.78 60.62
CA ARG A 4 -22.53 25.18 60.02
C ARG A 4 -23.72 26.18 60.08
N VAL A 5 -24.60 26.13 59.08
CA VAL A 5 -26.00 26.59 59.29
C VAL A 5 -26.98 25.53 58.71
N SER A 6 -27.96 25.27 59.52
CA SER A 6 -28.95 24.19 59.47
C SER A 6 -30.22 24.59 58.72
N LEU A 7 -30.97 23.54 58.35
CA LEU A 7 -32.33 23.44 57.85
C LEU A 7 -33.41 24.30 58.54
N PRO A 8 -34.61 24.43 57.91
CA PRO A 8 -35.68 23.68 58.51
C PRO A 8 -36.68 22.98 57.53
N ALA A 9 -37.28 21.97 58.09
CA ALA A 9 -38.37 21.18 57.59
C ALA A 9 -39.75 21.85 57.74
N GLY A 10 -40.68 21.54 56.89
CA GLY A 10 -42.10 21.93 56.98
C GLY A 10 -43.05 20.87 56.46
N LYS A 11 -43.78 20.30 57.37
CA LYS A 11 -44.92 19.36 57.25
C LYS A 11 -46.09 20.00 56.43
N GLY A 12 -46.99 19.32 55.66
CA GLY A 12 -47.71 18.13 55.81
C GLY A 12 -49.20 18.39 55.47
N ARG A 13 -49.91 17.37 55.04
CA ARG A 13 -51.39 17.13 55.03
C ARG A 13 -51.86 16.74 53.61
N SER A 14 -52.20 15.53 53.36
CA SER A 14 -53.25 14.54 53.61
C SER A 14 -54.70 14.91 53.07
N LEU A 15 -55.28 13.92 52.50
CA LEU A 15 -56.64 13.56 52.23
C LEU A 15 -57.33 13.96 50.89
N GLY A 16 -57.85 12.93 50.26
CA GLY A 16 -58.95 13.02 49.32
C GLY A 16 -59.18 11.76 48.50
N ARG A 17 -59.74 10.72 49.08
CA ARG A 17 -60.28 9.57 48.36
C ARG A 17 -61.55 9.99 47.60
N ALA A 18 -61.73 9.57 46.37
CA ALA A 18 -63.04 9.31 45.79
C ALA A 18 -62.94 8.23 44.69
N PHE A 19 -63.65 7.15 44.90
CA PHE A 19 -63.96 6.09 43.95
C PHE A 19 -64.86 6.62 42.83
N MET A 20 -64.69 6.18 41.59
CA MET A 20 -65.86 5.73 40.80
C MET A 20 -65.39 4.84 39.64
N ALA A 21 -66.22 3.83 39.44
CA ALA A 21 -65.96 2.64 38.64
C ALA A 21 -66.47 2.76 37.18
N LEU A 22 -65.99 1.80 36.37
CA LEU A 22 -66.54 1.19 35.16
C LEU A 22 -66.97 2.08 33.97
N THR A 23 -66.32 1.87 32.84
CA THR A 23 -66.95 1.29 31.64
C THR A 23 -65.88 0.68 30.70
N VAL A 24 -66.16 -0.60 30.39
CA VAL A 24 -65.40 -1.38 29.34
C VAL A 24 -65.91 -0.91 27.99
N ALA A 25 -64.97 -0.47 27.11
CA ALA A 25 -65.24 -0.39 25.70
C ALA A 25 -64.01 -0.98 24.99
N ALA A 26 -64.20 -2.18 24.46
CA ALA A 26 -63.23 -2.82 23.59
C ALA A 26 -63.17 -2.07 22.25
N VAL A 27 -62.07 -1.43 21.98
CA VAL A 27 -61.68 -0.96 20.62
C VAL A 27 -60.44 -1.77 20.19
N LEU A 28 -60.68 -2.73 19.29
CA LEU A 28 -59.63 -3.34 18.51
C LEU A 28 -59.00 -2.25 17.61
N ALA A 29 -57.94 -1.64 18.07
CA ALA A 29 -57.08 -0.85 17.22
C ALA A 29 -56.05 -1.78 16.59
N LEU A 30 -56.08 -1.90 15.26
CA LEU A 30 -55.00 -2.43 14.47
C LEU A 30 -53.75 -1.60 14.78
N SER A 31 -52.90 -2.09 15.67
CA SER A 31 -51.51 -1.63 15.79
C SER A 31 -50.74 -2.21 14.62
N GLY A 32 -50.63 -1.42 13.57
CA GLY A 32 -49.59 -1.64 12.55
C GLY A 32 -48.27 -1.72 13.28
N ALA A 33 -47.72 -2.91 13.37
CA ALA A 33 -46.35 -3.13 13.78
C ALA A 33 -45.45 -2.45 12.74
N CYS A 34 -44.90 -1.29 13.06
CA CYS A 34 -43.61 -0.88 12.52
C CYS A 34 -42.63 -1.93 13.03
N ALA A 35 -42.46 -2.99 12.25
CA ALA A 35 -41.33 -3.85 12.37
C ALA A 35 -40.12 -2.93 12.14
N GLY A 36 -39.45 -2.50 13.21
CA GLY A 36 -38.11 -2.02 13.16
C GLY A 36 -37.33 -3.13 12.51
N ASP A 37 -36.84 -2.86 11.34
CA ASP A 37 -35.86 -3.67 10.63
C ASP A 37 -34.64 -3.76 11.53
N GLY A 38 -34.65 -4.73 12.45
CA GLY A 38 -33.47 -5.17 13.16
C GLY A 38 -32.56 -5.75 12.11
N GLY A 39 -31.58 -4.97 11.71
CA GLY A 39 -30.61 -5.36 10.71
C GLY A 39 -30.03 -6.74 11.02
N ALA A 40 -30.52 -7.73 10.33
CA ALA A 40 -29.80 -8.95 10.15
C ALA A 40 -28.47 -8.55 9.46
N SER A 41 -27.35 -8.83 10.08
CA SER A 41 -26.02 -8.81 9.44
C SER A 41 -25.93 -9.97 8.46
N GLY A 42 -26.82 -10.00 7.49
CA GLY A 42 -26.65 -10.74 6.27
C GLY A 42 -25.67 -9.93 5.41
N GLY A 43 -24.69 -10.59 4.82
CA GLY A 43 -23.77 -9.95 3.90
C GLY A 43 -24.55 -9.05 2.95
N LYS A 44 -24.18 -7.77 2.90
CA LYS A 44 -24.89 -6.80 2.08
C LYS A 44 -24.55 -7.05 0.64
N ASP A 45 -25.53 -7.08 -0.25
CA ASP A 45 -25.29 -7.19 -1.70
C ASP A 45 -24.37 -6.07 -2.20
N ASP A 46 -24.46 -4.87 -1.60
CA ASP A 46 -23.68 -3.67 -1.93
C ASP A 46 -22.86 -3.19 -0.71
N PRO A 47 -21.75 -3.88 -0.31
CA PRO A 47 -20.95 -3.48 0.84
C PRO A 47 -20.25 -2.12 0.66
N THR A 48 -20.26 -1.30 1.71
CA THR A 48 -19.48 -0.06 1.77
C THR A 48 -18.01 -0.38 1.96
N VAL A 49 -17.17 0.02 1.00
CA VAL A 49 -15.74 -0.26 1.00
C VAL A 49 -14.95 0.93 1.53
N GLY A 50 -14.13 0.69 2.56
CA GLY A 50 -13.11 1.64 3.03
C GLY A 50 -11.76 1.32 2.38
N LEU A 51 -11.12 2.30 1.74
CA LEU A 51 -9.79 2.18 1.14
C LEU A 51 -8.80 3.09 1.84
N LEU A 52 -7.77 2.50 2.48
CA LEU A 52 -6.69 3.23 3.12
C LEU A 52 -5.37 2.96 2.41
N LEU A 53 -4.72 4.03 1.93
CA LEU A 53 -3.47 3.96 1.18
C LEU A 53 -2.37 4.80 1.83
N PRO A 54 -1.09 4.47 1.63
CA PRO A 54 0.00 5.37 1.94
C PRO A 54 -0.08 6.63 1.07
N GLY A 55 0.23 7.79 1.66
CA GLY A 55 0.41 9.03 0.95
C GLY A 55 1.90 9.39 0.88
N GLY A 56 2.33 10.09 -0.18
CA GLY A 56 3.74 10.46 -0.36
C GLY A 56 4.63 9.25 -0.71
N GLY A 57 5.94 9.46 -0.83
CA GLY A 57 6.96 8.41 -1.02
C GLY A 57 6.86 7.58 -2.30
N ALA A 58 5.86 6.72 -2.41
CA ALA A 58 5.58 5.96 -3.63
C ALA A 58 4.40 6.58 -4.38
N SER A 59 4.66 7.08 -5.58
CA SER A 59 3.66 7.79 -6.41
C SER A 59 2.52 6.88 -6.90
N ARG A 60 2.79 5.56 -6.98
CA ARG A 60 1.87 4.55 -7.53
C ARG A 60 0.49 4.55 -6.87
N PHE A 61 0.42 4.66 -5.53
CA PHE A 61 -0.84 4.55 -4.80
C PHE A 61 -1.88 5.60 -5.24
N GLY A 62 -1.45 6.83 -5.50
CA GLY A 62 -2.32 7.90 -5.98
C GLY A 62 -2.56 7.85 -7.49
N GLN A 63 -1.54 7.51 -8.27
CA GLN A 63 -1.59 7.56 -9.73
C GLN A 63 -2.27 6.34 -10.35
N PHE A 64 -2.08 5.15 -9.78
CA PHE A 64 -2.55 3.88 -10.35
C PHE A 64 -3.50 3.13 -9.42
N ASP A 65 -3.07 2.76 -8.22
CA ASP A 65 -3.83 1.85 -7.36
C ASP A 65 -5.23 2.40 -7.03
N ARG A 66 -5.32 3.63 -6.56
CA ARG A 66 -6.60 4.27 -6.22
C ARG A 66 -7.59 4.32 -7.39
N PRO A 67 -7.25 4.85 -8.58
CA PRO A 67 -8.18 4.89 -9.70
C PRO A 67 -8.52 3.50 -10.25
N LEU A 68 -7.60 2.54 -10.22
CA LEU A 68 -7.86 1.16 -10.66
C LEU A 68 -8.82 0.45 -9.71
N ILE A 69 -8.62 0.56 -8.39
CA ILE A 69 -9.52 0.02 -7.38
C ILE A 69 -10.91 0.63 -7.51
N ALA A 70 -11.01 1.97 -7.64
CA ALA A 70 -12.29 2.65 -7.79
C ALA A 70 -13.02 2.23 -9.07
N LYS A 71 -12.30 2.07 -10.19
CA LYS A 71 -12.84 1.61 -11.46
C LYS A 71 -13.36 0.19 -11.35
N LYS A 72 -12.54 -0.74 -10.85
CA LYS A 72 -12.93 -2.15 -10.67
C LYS A 72 -14.11 -2.31 -9.74
N LEU A 73 -14.15 -1.55 -8.63
CA LEU A 73 -15.29 -1.59 -7.71
C LEU A 73 -16.57 -1.17 -8.41
N LYS A 74 -16.53 -0.09 -9.20
CA LYS A 74 -17.69 0.37 -9.96
C LYS A 74 -18.15 -0.64 -11.02
N GLU A 75 -17.22 -1.39 -11.62
CA GLU A 75 -17.53 -2.44 -12.59
C GLU A 75 -18.16 -3.68 -11.92
N LEU A 76 -17.60 -4.11 -10.78
CA LEU A 76 -18.04 -5.33 -10.08
C LEU A 76 -19.27 -5.10 -9.21
N CYS A 77 -19.37 -3.95 -8.57
CA CYS A 77 -20.43 -3.57 -7.64
C CYS A 77 -20.81 -2.10 -7.85
N PRO A 78 -21.66 -1.78 -8.84
CA PRO A 78 -21.99 -0.39 -9.21
C PRO A 78 -22.59 0.45 -8.07
N HIS A 79 -23.21 -0.18 -7.09
CA HIS A 79 -23.88 0.47 -5.96
C HIS A 79 -23.05 0.44 -4.66
N CYS A 80 -21.89 -0.21 -4.65
CA CYS A 80 -20.97 -0.23 -3.50
C CYS A 80 -20.34 1.15 -3.26
N PRO A 81 -20.61 1.81 -2.13
CA PRO A 81 -19.96 3.07 -1.81
C PRO A 81 -18.45 2.88 -1.53
N LEU A 82 -17.62 3.82 -1.98
CA LEU A 82 -16.17 3.82 -1.71
C LEU A 82 -15.79 5.05 -0.89
N THR A 83 -15.23 4.82 0.28
CA THR A 83 -14.60 5.86 1.10
C THR A 83 -13.09 5.71 1.03
N VAL A 84 -12.36 6.78 0.66
CA VAL A 84 -10.90 6.74 0.47
C VAL A 84 -10.21 7.67 1.47
N ALA A 85 -9.14 7.18 2.08
CA ALA A 85 -8.20 7.98 2.84
C ALA A 85 -6.75 7.63 2.46
N ALA A 86 -5.86 8.62 2.50
CA ALA A 86 -4.44 8.41 2.23
C ALA A 86 -3.59 9.35 3.09
N THR A 87 -2.49 8.85 3.62
CA THR A 87 -1.55 9.62 4.44
C THR A 87 -0.19 8.93 4.51
N PRO A 88 0.93 9.66 4.57
CA PRO A 88 2.23 9.07 4.87
C PRO A 88 2.47 8.85 6.37
N ASP A 89 1.58 9.37 7.23
CA ASP A 89 1.72 9.32 8.69
C ASP A 89 0.96 8.11 9.26
N PRO A 90 1.64 7.17 9.94
CA PRO A 90 1.00 5.96 10.46
C PRO A 90 0.00 6.24 11.59
N ALA A 91 0.21 7.29 12.40
CA ALA A 91 -0.75 7.65 13.45
C ALA A 91 -2.04 8.24 12.87
N VAL A 92 -1.91 9.06 11.82
CA VAL A 92 -3.05 9.58 11.06
C VAL A 92 -3.78 8.45 10.34
N GLN A 93 -3.06 7.48 9.76
CA GLN A 93 -3.70 6.34 9.11
C GLN A 93 -4.52 5.51 10.11
N ARG A 94 -4.00 5.32 11.32
CA ARG A 94 -4.74 4.66 12.40
C ARG A 94 -6.05 5.38 12.71
N GLN A 95 -6.02 6.72 12.88
CA GLN A 95 -7.23 7.50 13.12
C GLN A 95 -8.23 7.42 11.96
N GLN A 96 -7.73 7.40 10.71
CA GLN A 96 -8.56 7.24 9.52
C GLN A 96 -9.29 5.88 9.51
N LEU A 97 -8.58 4.79 9.87
CA LEU A 97 -9.16 3.45 9.96
C LEU A 97 -10.23 3.40 11.07
N GLU A 98 -9.93 3.91 12.27
CA GLU A 98 -10.87 3.98 13.39
C GLU A 98 -12.12 4.80 13.03
N SER A 99 -11.96 5.88 12.26
CA SER A 99 -13.06 6.68 11.74
C SER A 99 -13.94 5.89 10.75
N MET A 100 -13.33 5.07 9.87
CA MET A 100 -14.07 4.23 8.93
C MET A 100 -14.87 3.13 9.67
N ILE A 101 -14.28 2.49 10.70
CA ILE A 101 -14.98 1.53 11.57
C ILE A 101 -16.19 2.21 12.22
N THR A 102 -15.99 3.39 12.81
CA THR A 102 -17.09 4.14 13.49
C THR A 102 -18.22 4.53 12.53
N ARG A 103 -17.89 4.80 11.26
CA ARG A 103 -18.89 5.12 10.22
C ARG A 103 -19.61 3.88 9.67
N GLY A 104 -19.21 2.68 10.10
CA GLY A 104 -19.84 1.44 9.71
C GLY A 104 -19.57 1.05 8.26
N VAL A 105 -18.31 1.12 7.81
CA VAL A 105 -17.92 0.47 6.55
C VAL A 105 -18.06 -1.04 6.70
N ASP A 106 -18.41 -1.73 5.64
CA ASP A 106 -18.65 -3.16 5.66
C ASP A 106 -17.39 -4.00 5.39
N VAL A 107 -16.39 -3.40 4.73
CA VAL A 107 -15.10 -4.03 4.44
C VAL A 107 -14.01 -2.97 4.27
N LEU A 108 -12.78 -3.35 4.57
CA LEU A 108 -11.61 -2.49 4.46
C LEU A 108 -10.57 -3.08 3.48
N ILE A 109 -10.05 -2.25 2.57
CA ILE A 109 -8.83 -2.52 1.79
C ILE A 109 -7.74 -1.62 2.36
N VAL A 110 -6.65 -2.21 2.86
CA VAL A 110 -5.65 -1.48 3.64
C VAL A 110 -4.24 -1.76 3.14
N ALA A 111 -3.56 -0.71 2.66
CA ALA A 111 -2.11 -0.72 2.51
C ALA A 111 -1.49 0.01 3.72
N ALA A 112 -0.97 -0.74 4.68
CA ALA A 112 -0.50 -0.18 5.94
C ALA A 112 0.80 0.63 5.78
N VAL A 113 0.84 1.86 6.32
CA VAL A 113 2.07 2.66 6.40
C VAL A 113 3.05 2.03 7.40
N ASP A 114 2.52 1.60 8.54
CA ASP A 114 3.20 0.82 9.56
C ASP A 114 2.24 -0.28 10.05
N PRO A 115 2.45 -1.54 9.66
CA PRO A 115 1.58 -2.64 10.04
C PRO A 115 1.46 -2.89 11.54
N GLU A 116 2.54 -2.68 12.30
CA GLU A 116 2.52 -2.90 13.75
C GLU A 116 1.73 -1.80 14.48
N LEU A 117 1.90 -0.54 14.10
CA LEU A 117 1.12 0.57 14.67
C LEU A 117 -0.36 0.48 14.29
N LEU A 118 -0.68 -0.13 13.14
CA LEU A 118 -2.06 -0.28 12.67
C LEU A 118 -2.77 -1.50 13.26
N ARG A 119 -2.03 -2.49 13.80
CA ARG A 119 -2.58 -3.75 14.32
C ARG A 119 -3.75 -3.58 15.30
N PRO A 120 -3.71 -2.69 16.33
CA PRO A 120 -4.84 -2.54 17.25
C PRO A 120 -6.14 -2.12 16.56
N SER A 121 -6.03 -1.33 15.48
CA SER A 121 -7.21 -0.90 14.71
C SER A 121 -7.71 -2.00 13.75
N VAL A 122 -6.83 -2.85 13.23
CA VAL A 122 -7.22 -4.08 12.49
C VAL A 122 -7.94 -5.05 13.42
N GLU A 123 -7.45 -5.23 14.66
CA GLU A 123 -8.15 -6.01 15.69
C GLU A 123 -9.50 -5.40 16.08
N ALA A 124 -9.60 -4.06 16.09
CA ALA A 124 -10.88 -3.38 16.34
C ALA A 124 -11.88 -3.58 15.19
N ALA A 125 -11.43 -3.55 13.94
CA ALA A 125 -12.24 -3.88 12.78
C ALA A 125 -12.79 -5.31 12.88
N HIS A 126 -11.92 -6.27 13.22
CA HIS A 126 -12.32 -7.67 13.42
C HIS A 126 -13.38 -7.84 14.53
N ARG A 127 -13.22 -7.13 15.68
CA ARG A 127 -14.23 -7.15 16.74
C ARG A 127 -15.57 -6.51 16.36
N ALA A 128 -15.57 -5.68 15.34
CA ALA A 128 -16.76 -5.07 14.77
C ALA A 128 -17.31 -5.85 13.55
N ASP A 129 -16.83 -7.08 13.34
CA ASP A 129 -17.18 -7.95 12.20
C ASP A 129 -16.90 -7.29 10.82
N ILE A 130 -15.92 -6.38 10.76
CA ILE A 130 -15.49 -5.73 9.52
C ILE A 130 -14.26 -6.46 8.99
N PRO A 131 -14.37 -7.23 7.88
CA PRO A 131 -13.22 -7.91 7.27
C PRO A 131 -12.23 -6.92 6.70
N VAL A 132 -10.94 -7.29 6.76
CA VAL A 132 -9.82 -6.49 6.25
C VAL A 132 -9.08 -7.27 5.17
N VAL A 133 -8.96 -6.70 3.98
CA VAL A 133 -8.08 -7.18 2.92
C VAL A 133 -6.82 -6.31 2.93
N ALA A 134 -5.67 -6.91 3.23
CA ALA A 134 -4.39 -6.24 3.13
C ALA A 134 -4.00 -6.08 1.65
N TYR A 135 -3.51 -4.91 1.28
CA TYR A 135 -3.11 -4.58 -0.07
C TYR A 135 -1.65 -4.11 -0.11
N ASP A 136 -0.86 -4.69 -0.99
CA ASP A 136 0.58 -4.43 -1.14
C ASP A 136 1.40 -4.76 0.13
N ARG A 137 1.11 -4.15 1.27
CA ARG A 137 1.80 -4.36 2.55
C ARG A 137 1.00 -5.27 3.47
N LEU A 138 1.64 -6.30 3.97
CA LEU A 138 1.00 -7.26 4.87
C LEU A 138 0.64 -6.59 6.20
N ALA A 139 -0.64 -6.32 6.42
CA ALA A 139 -1.12 -5.79 7.68
C ALA A 139 -0.99 -6.83 8.80
N GLN A 140 -0.73 -6.38 10.03
CA GLN A 140 -0.77 -7.21 11.23
C GLN A 140 -2.17 -7.22 11.83
N GLY A 141 -2.50 -8.30 12.53
CA GLY A 141 -3.84 -8.53 13.06
C GLY A 141 -4.65 -9.53 12.21
N PRO A 142 -5.87 -9.86 12.62
CA PRO A 142 -6.74 -10.78 11.89
C PRO A 142 -7.23 -10.12 10.58
N ILE A 143 -6.74 -10.61 9.45
CA ILE A 143 -7.13 -10.17 8.12
C ILE A 143 -7.75 -11.30 7.33
N SER A 144 -8.64 -10.98 6.39
CA SER A 144 -9.45 -11.92 5.61
C SER A 144 -8.83 -12.27 4.25
N GLY A 145 -7.86 -11.49 3.79
CA GLY A 145 -7.17 -11.72 2.52
C GLY A 145 -5.96 -10.80 2.37
N TYR A 146 -5.09 -11.13 1.42
CA TYR A 146 -3.90 -10.35 1.11
C TYR A 146 -3.60 -10.37 -0.39
N VAL A 147 -3.31 -9.21 -0.95
CA VAL A 147 -2.91 -9.09 -2.37
C VAL A 147 -1.62 -8.29 -2.46
N THR A 148 -0.61 -8.87 -3.07
CA THR A 148 0.69 -8.23 -3.29
C THR A 148 1.42 -8.87 -4.48
N PHE A 149 2.70 -8.49 -4.66
CA PHE A 149 3.63 -9.09 -5.62
C PHE A 149 4.63 -9.99 -4.89
N ASP A 150 5.19 -10.98 -5.58
CA ASP A 150 6.30 -11.78 -5.03
C ASP A 150 7.52 -10.88 -4.78
N GLY A 151 7.63 -10.41 -3.53
CA GLY A 151 8.70 -9.48 -3.14
C GLY A 151 10.10 -10.10 -3.24
N ALA A 152 10.23 -11.42 -3.08
CA ALA A 152 11.51 -12.10 -3.27
C ALA A 152 11.89 -12.10 -4.74
N GLN A 153 10.93 -12.34 -5.65
CA GLN A 153 11.15 -12.22 -7.09
C GLN A 153 11.54 -10.79 -7.48
N VAL A 154 10.82 -9.78 -6.98
CA VAL A 154 11.17 -8.36 -7.23
C VAL A 154 12.62 -8.08 -6.88
N GLY A 155 13.06 -8.49 -5.68
CA GLY A 155 14.45 -8.31 -5.25
C GLY A 155 15.45 -9.06 -6.13
N ARG A 156 15.16 -10.32 -6.52
CA ARG A 156 16.00 -11.08 -7.45
C ARG A 156 16.15 -10.34 -8.78
N LEU A 157 15.05 -9.88 -9.38
CA LEU A 157 15.06 -9.15 -10.65
C LEU A 157 15.89 -7.86 -10.57
N GLN A 158 15.83 -7.15 -9.44
CA GLN A 158 16.68 -5.98 -9.22
C GLN A 158 18.16 -6.37 -9.12
N GLY A 159 18.48 -7.41 -8.36
CA GLY A 159 19.84 -7.91 -8.21
C GLY A 159 20.44 -8.40 -9.54
N GLU A 160 19.69 -9.20 -10.30
CA GLU A 160 20.07 -9.71 -11.62
C GLU A 160 20.27 -8.56 -12.63
N GLY A 161 19.34 -7.61 -12.66
CA GLY A 161 19.45 -6.43 -13.50
C GLY A 161 20.66 -5.57 -13.14
N LEU A 162 20.95 -5.39 -11.85
CA LEU A 162 22.15 -4.66 -11.42
C LEU A 162 23.43 -5.34 -11.92
N LEU A 163 23.56 -6.66 -11.71
CA LEU A 163 24.72 -7.43 -12.20
C LEU A 163 24.88 -7.31 -13.72
N THR A 164 23.77 -7.43 -14.45
CA THR A 164 23.77 -7.27 -15.91
C THR A 164 24.26 -5.89 -16.32
N GLY A 165 23.76 -4.83 -15.66
CA GLY A 165 24.20 -3.45 -15.92
C GLY A 165 25.65 -3.17 -15.57
N MET A 166 26.18 -3.82 -14.53
CA MET A 166 27.60 -3.72 -14.13
C MET A 166 28.55 -4.40 -15.11
N GLY A 167 28.08 -5.37 -15.89
CA GLY A 167 28.91 -6.10 -16.85
C GLY A 167 30.12 -6.75 -16.18
N ALA A 168 31.33 -6.47 -16.67
CA ALA A 168 32.57 -7.02 -16.10
C ALA A 168 32.82 -6.62 -14.63
N LYS A 169 32.25 -5.51 -14.17
CA LYS A 169 32.32 -5.08 -12.76
C LYS A 169 31.40 -5.87 -11.82
N ALA A 170 30.58 -6.78 -12.34
CA ALA A 170 29.76 -7.67 -11.51
C ALA A 170 30.59 -8.68 -10.70
N ASP A 171 31.83 -8.92 -11.08
CA ASP A 171 32.76 -9.76 -10.34
C ASP A 171 33.64 -8.90 -9.39
N GLY A 172 33.22 -8.84 -8.14
CA GLY A 172 33.93 -8.13 -7.06
C GLY A 172 33.71 -6.62 -7.00
N GLY A 173 32.93 -6.03 -7.92
CA GLY A 173 32.63 -4.60 -7.92
C GLY A 173 31.89 -4.13 -6.68
N GLN A 174 32.08 -2.86 -6.30
CA GLN A 174 31.52 -2.28 -5.10
C GLN A 174 30.17 -1.61 -5.37
N ILE A 175 29.13 -2.02 -4.62
CA ILE A 175 27.78 -1.46 -4.76
C ILE A 175 27.32 -0.73 -3.49
N VAL A 176 26.34 0.14 -3.68
CA VAL A 176 25.55 0.73 -2.59
C VAL A 176 24.12 0.20 -2.68
N MET A 177 23.53 -0.17 -1.53
CA MET A 177 22.13 -0.57 -1.42
C MET A 177 21.32 0.53 -0.73
N MET A 178 20.31 1.06 -1.43
CA MET A 178 19.27 1.96 -0.90
C MET A 178 17.98 1.15 -0.77
N ASN A 179 17.81 0.51 0.39
CA ASN A 179 16.65 -0.35 0.68
C ASN A 179 15.43 0.49 1.02
N GLY A 180 14.26 -0.17 1.09
CA GLY A 180 13.03 0.44 1.57
C GLY A 180 13.00 0.66 3.09
N ALA A 181 11.91 1.28 3.56
CA ALA A 181 11.70 1.53 4.98
C ALA A 181 11.54 0.23 5.78
N THR A 182 12.14 0.16 6.97
CA THR A 182 12.06 -1.03 7.85
C THR A 182 10.66 -1.30 8.38
N THR A 183 9.78 -0.31 8.37
CA THR A 183 8.35 -0.47 8.73
C THR A 183 7.53 -1.16 7.64
N ASP A 184 8.06 -1.28 6.42
CA ASP A 184 7.42 -1.97 5.31
C ASP A 184 7.95 -3.41 5.21
N PRO A 185 7.11 -4.44 5.43
CA PRO A 185 7.53 -5.84 5.35
C PRO A 185 8.08 -6.22 3.98
N ASN A 186 7.63 -5.57 2.90
CA ASN A 186 8.13 -5.80 1.55
C ASN A 186 9.62 -5.42 1.41
N ALA A 187 10.08 -4.36 2.09
CA ALA A 187 11.47 -3.93 2.01
C ALA A 187 12.45 -5.05 2.40
N ALA A 188 12.10 -5.83 3.43
CA ALA A 188 12.89 -6.99 3.84
C ALA A 188 12.86 -8.12 2.79
N TRP A 189 11.72 -8.33 2.10
CA TRP A 189 11.63 -9.32 1.02
C TRP A 189 12.45 -8.92 -0.18
N PHE A 190 12.35 -7.66 -0.62
CA PHE A 190 13.17 -7.13 -1.72
C PHE A 190 14.67 -7.26 -1.41
N LYS A 191 15.09 -6.83 -0.22
CA LYS A 191 16.50 -6.93 0.23
C LYS A 191 17.00 -8.37 0.23
N ARG A 192 16.23 -9.32 0.78
CA ARG A 192 16.59 -10.75 0.78
C ARG A 192 16.66 -11.31 -0.64
N GLY A 193 15.67 -10.99 -1.48
CA GLY A 193 15.66 -11.40 -2.88
C GLY A 193 16.89 -10.90 -3.65
N ALA A 194 17.24 -9.62 -3.50
CA ALA A 194 18.41 -9.03 -4.12
C ALA A 194 19.72 -9.68 -3.61
N LEU A 195 19.86 -9.83 -2.31
CA LEU A 195 21.05 -10.44 -1.71
C LEU A 195 21.22 -11.91 -2.12
N SER A 196 20.15 -12.65 -2.40
CA SER A 196 20.25 -14.06 -2.86
C SER A 196 20.99 -14.21 -4.18
N VAL A 197 21.08 -13.16 -5.00
CA VAL A 197 21.80 -13.16 -6.27
C VAL A 197 23.08 -12.30 -6.26
N LEU A 198 23.16 -11.34 -5.35
CA LEU A 198 24.32 -10.43 -5.24
C LEU A 198 25.43 -10.98 -4.34
N GLN A 199 25.06 -11.76 -3.31
CA GLN A 199 26.02 -12.27 -2.33
C GLN A 199 27.07 -13.17 -2.97
N GLY A 200 28.34 -12.89 -2.66
CA GLY A 200 29.48 -13.60 -3.24
C GLY A 200 29.91 -13.12 -4.64
N LYS A 201 29.12 -12.25 -5.28
CA LYS A 201 29.48 -11.66 -6.60
C LYS A 201 29.98 -10.23 -6.48
N VAL A 202 29.37 -9.43 -5.64
CA VAL A 202 29.72 -8.02 -5.45
C VAL A 202 30.03 -7.71 -3.99
N LYS A 203 30.72 -6.61 -3.77
CA LYS A 203 31.01 -6.07 -2.44
C LYS A 203 29.97 -5.00 -2.09
N VAL A 204 29.13 -5.26 -1.07
CA VAL A 204 28.24 -4.24 -0.53
C VAL A 204 29.05 -3.25 0.32
N GLY A 205 29.43 -2.12 -0.25
CA GLY A 205 30.21 -1.07 0.43
C GLY A 205 29.39 -0.33 1.48
N LYS A 206 28.16 -0.01 1.16
CA LYS A 206 27.18 0.61 2.07
C LYS A 206 25.78 0.07 1.81
N SER A 207 24.97 0.00 2.88
CA SER A 207 23.57 -0.40 2.81
C SER A 207 22.78 0.47 3.78
N TYR A 208 21.75 1.16 3.26
CA TYR A 208 20.89 2.07 4.02
C TYR A 208 19.44 1.59 3.92
N ASP A 209 18.72 1.63 5.03
CA ASP A 209 17.28 1.40 5.08
C ASP A 209 16.60 2.77 5.14
N VAL A 210 16.05 3.21 4.00
CA VAL A 210 15.58 4.59 3.79
C VAL A 210 14.26 4.85 4.51
N VAL A 211 14.31 5.64 5.57
CA VAL A 211 13.15 5.92 6.43
C VAL A 211 11.98 6.49 5.62
N GLY A 212 10.81 5.85 5.73
CA GLY A 212 9.56 6.29 5.14
C GLY A 212 9.54 6.27 3.60
N TRP A 213 10.49 5.59 2.94
CA TRP A 213 10.64 5.61 1.48
C TRP A 213 10.84 7.03 0.92
N ARG A 214 11.40 7.95 1.73
CA ARG A 214 11.52 9.36 1.36
C ARG A 214 12.74 9.61 0.48
N PRO A 215 12.56 10.18 -0.72
CA PRO A 215 13.68 10.50 -1.63
C PRO A 215 14.71 11.43 -0.99
N GLU A 216 14.29 12.35 -0.11
CA GLU A 216 15.19 13.27 0.60
C GLU A 216 16.19 12.51 1.47
N ASN A 217 15.73 11.46 2.17
CA ASN A 217 16.60 10.62 2.98
C ASN A 217 17.57 9.82 2.10
N ALA A 218 17.09 9.24 1.00
CA ALA A 218 17.96 8.54 0.04
C ALA A 218 19.04 9.45 -0.57
N PHE A 219 18.72 10.72 -0.81
CA PHE A 219 19.71 11.71 -1.28
C PHE A 219 20.81 11.92 -0.24
N VAL A 220 20.45 12.09 1.03
CA VAL A 220 21.41 12.27 2.15
C VAL A 220 22.26 11.01 2.33
N ASP A 221 21.63 9.83 2.32
CA ASP A 221 22.29 8.54 2.47
C ASP A 221 23.27 8.28 1.32
N MET A 222 22.90 8.62 0.08
CA MET A 222 23.78 8.47 -1.07
C MET A 222 24.98 9.44 -1.01
N ARG A 223 24.78 10.67 -0.58
CA ARG A 223 25.91 11.60 -0.33
C ARG A 223 26.86 11.06 0.72
N SER A 224 26.34 10.45 1.79
CA SER A 224 27.15 9.81 2.82
C SER A 224 27.91 8.60 2.27
N ALA A 225 27.30 7.81 1.39
CA ALA A 225 27.98 6.72 0.69
C ALA A 225 29.14 7.23 -0.19
N ILE A 226 28.88 8.28 -0.98
CA ILE A 226 29.89 8.90 -1.86
C ILE A 226 31.08 9.43 -1.04
N ALA A 227 30.81 10.12 0.07
CA ALA A 227 31.88 10.63 0.94
C ALA A 227 32.71 9.51 1.58
N ALA A 228 32.07 8.39 1.94
CA ALA A 228 32.75 7.27 2.59
C ALA A 228 33.52 6.36 1.63
N LEU A 229 33.03 6.17 0.41
CA LEU A 229 33.58 5.20 -0.55
C LEU A 229 34.39 5.85 -1.67
N GLY A 230 34.12 7.10 -2.01
CA GLY A 230 34.54 7.75 -3.25
C GLY A 230 33.54 7.44 -4.39
N GLY A 231 33.09 8.47 -5.09
CA GLY A 231 32.09 8.33 -6.14
C GLY A 231 32.52 7.45 -7.32
N ASP A 232 33.79 7.51 -7.67
CA ASP A 232 34.45 6.73 -8.71
C ASP A 232 34.61 5.24 -8.39
N ARG A 233 34.45 4.88 -7.11
CA ARG A 233 34.55 3.49 -6.64
C ARG A 233 33.19 2.84 -6.40
N ILE A 234 32.10 3.49 -6.81
CA ILE A 234 30.75 2.92 -6.75
C ILE A 234 30.41 2.37 -8.14
N ASP A 235 30.45 1.05 -8.27
CA ASP A 235 30.26 0.34 -9.54
C ASP A 235 28.79 0.06 -9.86
N GLY A 236 27.89 0.17 -8.87
CA GLY A 236 26.46 -0.01 -9.05
C GLY A 236 25.67 0.46 -7.84
N VAL A 237 24.39 0.79 -8.03
CA VAL A 237 23.48 1.12 -6.93
C VAL A 237 22.18 0.31 -7.06
N LEU A 238 21.89 -0.50 -6.06
CA LEU A 238 20.57 -1.11 -5.90
C LEU A 238 19.68 -0.10 -5.19
N ALA A 239 18.77 0.54 -5.93
CA ALA A 239 17.73 1.37 -5.36
C ALA A 239 16.41 0.58 -5.35
N ALA A 240 15.81 0.46 -4.18
CA ALA A 240 14.65 -0.41 -3.97
C ALA A 240 13.38 0.06 -4.69
N ASN A 241 13.28 1.36 -5.05
CA ASN A 241 12.25 1.86 -5.96
C ASN A 241 12.72 3.06 -6.79
N ASP A 242 11.89 3.50 -7.72
CA ASP A 242 12.18 4.55 -8.68
C ASP A 242 12.30 5.95 -8.06
N SER A 243 11.56 6.21 -6.99
CA SER A 243 11.68 7.48 -6.25
C SER A 243 13.04 7.59 -5.58
N LEU A 244 13.53 6.51 -4.95
CA LEU A 244 14.87 6.44 -4.37
C LEU A 244 15.94 6.50 -5.45
N ALA A 245 15.75 5.80 -6.59
CA ALA A 245 16.66 5.86 -7.74
C ALA A 245 16.84 7.30 -8.25
N GLY A 246 15.76 8.08 -8.33
CA GLY A 246 15.82 9.50 -8.71
C GLY A 246 16.65 10.35 -7.76
N ALA A 247 16.54 10.11 -6.47
CA ALA A 247 17.32 10.80 -5.43
C ALA A 247 18.80 10.41 -5.48
N VAL A 248 19.09 9.11 -5.67
CA VAL A 248 20.45 8.57 -5.89
C VAL A 248 21.12 9.24 -7.08
N ILE A 249 20.43 9.29 -8.22
CA ILE A 249 20.93 9.94 -9.45
C ILE A 249 21.23 11.41 -9.18
N SER A 250 20.35 12.11 -8.47
CA SER A 250 20.54 13.51 -8.11
C SER A 250 21.77 13.73 -7.22
N ALA A 251 22.01 12.84 -6.25
CA ALA A 251 23.17 12.90 -5.37
C ALA A 251 24.49 12.63 -6.12
N LEU A 252 24.50 11.62 -7.02
CA LEU A 252 25.67 11.28 -7.85
C LEU A 252 26.02 12.44 -8.80
N ARG A 253 25.00 13.06 -9.42
CA ARG A 253 25.20 14.23 -10.30
C ARG A 253 25.73 15.45 -9.54
N ALA A 254 25.21 15.71 -8.34
CA ALA A 254 25.69 16.78 -7.49
C ALA A 254 27.15 16.59 -7.03
N ALA A 255 27.61 15.35 -6.97
CA ALA A 255 29.00 14.97 -6.70
C ALA A 255 29.85 14.80 -7.97
N GLU A 256 29.32 15.20 -9.14
CA GLU A 256 29.99 15.14 -10.45
C GLU A 256 30.45 13.73 -10.87
N VAL A 257 29.84 12.68 -10.32
CA VAL A 257 30.13 11.28 -10.69
C VAL A 257 29.68 11.03 -12.13
N ARG A 258 30.64 10.74 -12.99
CA ARG A 258 30.41 10.48 -14.43
C ARG A 258 31.38 9.42 -14.96
N PRO A 259 30.92 8.43 -15.75
CA PRO A 259 29.51 8.13 -16.03
C PRO A 259 28.76 7.69 -14.76
N LEU A 260 27.42 7.78 -14.77
CA LEU A 260 26.63 7.21 -13.69
C LEU A 260 26.79 5.68 -13.67
N PRO A 261 26.95 5.05 -12.49
CA PRO A 261 26.93 3.60 -12.39
C PRO A 261 25.50 3.09 -12.73
N PRO A 262 25.32 1.80 -13.09
CA PRO A 262 23.99 1.24 -13.25
C PRO A 262 23.19 1.34 -11.95
N ILE A 263 21.94 1.80 -12.07
CA ILE A 263 21.02 2.04 -10.94
C ILE A 263 19.73 1.30 -11.22
N THR A 264 19.26 0.51 -10.25
CA THR A 264 17.98 -0.18 -10.34
C THR A 264 16.84 0.69 -9.86
N GLY A 265 15.61 0.20 -10.03
CA GLY A 265 14.39 0.78 -9.50
C GLY A 265 13.27 -0.25 -9.42
N GLN A 266 12.09 0.20 -9.05
CA GLN A 266 10.85 -0.56 -8.99
C GLN A 266 9.67 0.41 -9.10
N ASP A 267 8.53 -0.07 -9.56
CA ASP A 267 7.22 0.57 -9.77
C ASP A 267 7.02 1.13 -11.19
N ALA A 268 8.05 1.23 -12.01
CA ALA A 268 8.01 1.74 -13.39
C ALA A 268 7.36 3.13 -13.50
N ASP A 269 7.71 4.04 -12.57
CA ASP A 269 7.25 5.43 -12.61
C ASP A 269 7.60 6.07 -13.96
N LEU A 270 6.70 6.88 -14.54
CA LEU A 270 6.93 7.50 -15.87
C LEU A 270 8.25 8.29 -15.92
N VAL A 271 8.60 8.96 -14.82
CA VAL A 271 9.87 9.69 -14.72
C VAL A 271 11.07 8.73 -14.75
N ALA A 272 10.94 7.54 -14.15
CA ALA A 272 11.97 6.51 -14.17
C ALA A 272 12.11 5.88 -15.56
N VAL A 273 10.99 5.57 -16.22
CA VAL A 273 11.01 5.08 -17.61
C VAL A 273 11.73 6.07 -18.52
N ARG A 274 11.47 7.37 -18.36
CA ARG A 274 12.18 8.43 -19.08
C ARG A 274 13.67 8.50 -18.72
N ARG A 275 14.05 8.19 -17.46
CA ARG A 275 15.47 8.07 -17.06
C ARG A 275 16.13 6.86 -17.71
N ILE A 276 15.42 5.74 -17.83
CA ILE A 276 15.89 4.54 -18.52
C ILE A 276 16.14 4.84 -19.99
N VAL A 277 15.21 5.51 -20.66
CA VAL A 277 15.37 5.95 -22.07
C VAL A 277 16.61 6.84 -22.26
N ARG A 278 16.94 7.71 -21.27
CA ARG A 278 18.16 8.55 -21.31
C ARG A 278 19.44 7.84 -20.91
N GLY A 279 19.38 6.61 -20.40
CA GLY A 279 20.53 5.92 -19.82
C GLY A 279 20.93 6.38 -18.41
N ASP A 280 20.12 7.21 -17.74
CA ASP A 280 20.38 7.69 -16.37
C ASP A 280 20.08 6.62 -15.30
N GLN A 281 19.14 5.72 -15.58
CA GLN A 281 18.75 4.58 -14.77
C GLN A 281 18.83 3.33 -15.65
N TYR A 282 19.37 2.22 -15.13
CA TYR A 282 19.56 1.03 -15.93
C TYR A 282 18.26 0.25 -16.15
N MET A 283 17.48 0.07 -15.08
CA MET A 283 16.25 -0.71 -15.13
C MET A 283 15.26 -0.30 -14.04
N THR A 284 14.02 -0.73 -14.21
CA THR A 284 13.02 -0.77 -13.15
C THR A 284 12.34 -2.15 -13.12
N VAL A 285 11.62 -2.46 -12.04
CA VAL A 285 10.75 -3.63 -11.96
C VAL A 285 9.31 -3.15 -12.08
N TYR A 286 8.65 -3.57 -13.14
CA TYR A 286 7.23 -3.33 -13.36
C TYR A 286 6.38 -4.31 -12.57
N LYS A 287 5.43 -3.77 -11.86
CA LYS A 287 4.38 -4.50 -11.14
C LYS A 287 3.05 -4.18 -11.83
N PRO A 288 2.38 -5.13 -12.49
CA PRO A 288 1.08 -4.89 -13.12
C PRO A 288 0.01 -4.53 -12.07
N PHE A 289 -0.24 -3.23 -11.87
CA PHE A 289 -1.13 -2.76 -10.78
C PHE A 289 -2.59 -3.13 -11.01
N LYS A 290 -3.03 -3.23 -12.28
CA LYS A 290 -4.42 -3.58 -12.58
C LYS A 290 -4.83 -4.95 -12.03
N PRO A 291 -4.10 -6.07 -12.26
CA PRO A 291 -4.42 -7.35 -11.65
C PRO A 291 -4.43 -7.31 -10.12
N ALA A 292 -3.54 -6.53 -9.50
CA ALA A 292 -3.52 -6.38 -8.04
C ALA A 292 -4.77 -5.65 -7.52
N ALA A 293 -5.14 -4.55 -8.18
CA ALA A 293 -6.35 -3.79 -7.85
C ALA A 293 -7.62 -4.64 -8.05
N ASP A 294 -7.68 -5.38 -9.17
CA ASP A 294 -8.81 -6.25 -9.49
C ASP A 294 -8.97 -7.33 -8.40
N ALA A 295 -7.92 -8.06 -8.05
CA ALA A 295 -7.94 -9.10 -7.02
C ALA A 295 -8.32 -8.54 -5.64
N ALA A 296 -7.80 -7.37 -5.26
CA ALA A 296 -8.12 -6.74 -3.98
C ALA A 296 -9.60 -6.36 -3.87
N VAL A 297 -10.18 -5.84 -4.95
CA VAL A 297 -11.61 -5.50 -5.00
C VAL A 297 -12.48 -6.76 -5.00
N GLU A 298 -12.11 -7.78 -5.78
CA GLU A 298 -12.82 -9.06 -5.81
C GLU A 298 -12.85 -9.71 -4.42
N MET A 299 -11.68 -9.77 -3.74
CA MET A 299 -11.62 -10.25 -2.35
C MET A 299 -12.47 -9.39 -1.40
N ALA A 300 -12.36 -8.07 -1.49
CA ALA A 300 -13.09 -7.17 -0.59
C ALA A 300 -14.62 -7.29 -0.75
N VAL A 301 -15.11 -7.33 -1.99
CA VAL A 301 -16.54 -7.50 -2.26
C VAL A 301 -17.01 -8.87 -1.78
N ALA A 302 -16.26 -9.95 -2.03
CA ALA A 302 -16.58 -11.29 -1.57
C ALA A 302 -16.69 -11.36 -0.04
N VAL A 303 -15.66 -10.91 0.71
CA VAL A 303 -15.73 -10.96 2.18
C VAL A 303 -16.76 -9.98 2.76
N GLY A 304 -17.00 -8.84 2.10
CA GLY A 304 -18.06 -7.90 2.49
C GLY A 304 -19.46 -8.46 2.33
N ARG A 305 -19.64 -9.42 1.40
CA ARG A 305 -20.86 -10.20 1.20
C ARG A 305 -20.92 -11.46 2.07
N GLY A 306 -19.88 -11.74 2.86
CA GLY A 306 -19.78 -12.98 3.63
C GLY A 306 -19.42 -14.21 2.79
N GLU A 307 -18.90 -13.99 1.57
CA GLU A 307 -18.51 -15.07 0.64
C GLU A 307 -17.06 -15.49 0.86
N SER A 308 -16.71 -16.69 0.38
CA SER A 308 -15.34 -17.22 0.43
C SER A 308 -14.45 -16.61 -0.66
N VAL A 309 -13.18 -16.35 -0.34
CA VAL A 309 -12.16 -15.90 -1.31
C VAL A 309 -11.34 -17.04 -1.90
N GLY A 310 -11.69 -18.29 -1.62
CA GLY A 310 -10.91 -19.46 -2.08
C GLY A 310 -10.79 -19.61 -3.59
N SER A 311 -11.72 -19.05 -4.37
CA SER A 311 -11.64 -19.03 -5.84
C SER A 311 -10.77 -17.91 -6.40
N ILE A 312 -10.42 -16.91 -5.55
CA ILE A 312 -9.60 -15.75 -5.93
C ILE A 312 -8.15 -15.97 -5.46
N ALA A 313 -7.99 -16.48 -4.24
CA ALA A 313 -6.67 -16.73 -3.66
C ALA A 313 -5.94 -17.86 -4.38
N THR A 314 -4.68 -17.63 -4.72
CA THR A 314 -3.76 -18.60 -5.36
C THR A 314 -2.73 -19.14 -4.38
N ASP A 315 -2.56 -18.47 -3.24
CA ASP A 315 -1.51 -18.71 -2.25
C ASP A 315 -2.07 -18.54 -0.84
N THR A 316 -1.23 -18.82 0.13
CA THR A 316 -1.47 -18.49 1.54
C THR A 316 -0.23 -17.82 2.13
N VAL A 317 -0.46 -16.88 3.06
CA VAL A 317 0.61 -16.26 3.85
C VAL A 317 0.25 -16.28 5.32
N SER A 318 1.21 -15.97 6.17
CA SER A 318 0.96 -15.78 7.62
C SER A 318 1.54 -14.47 8.08
N ASN A 319 0.84 -13.78 8.97
CA ASN A 319 1.39 -12.67 9.73
C ASN A 319 1.66 -13.12 11.18
N THR A 320 1.97 -12.20 12.09
CA THR A 320 2.30 -12.54 13.49
C THR A 320 1.12 -13.07 14.31
N THR A 321 -0.12 -12.84 13.85
CA THR A 321 -1.36 -13.18 14.59
C THR A 321 -2.22 -14.21 13.89
N THR A 322 -2.14 -14.31 12.57
CA THR A 322 -3.05 -15.12 11.75
C THR A 322 -2.24 -15.98 10.78
N LYS A 323 -2.55 -17.27 10.74
CA LYS A 323 -1.96 -18.25 9.81
C LYS A 323 -2.89 -18.49 8.64
N ASP A 324 -2.30 -18.99 7.55
CA ASP A 324 -3.02 -19.46 6.34
C ASP A 324 -3.99 -18.42 5.77
N ILE A 325 -3.58 -17.14 5.77
CA ILE A 325 -4.34 -16.04 5.19
C ILE A 325 -4.39 -16.26 3.67
N PRO A 326 -5.60 -16.32 3.07
CA PRO A 326 -5.74 -16.39 1.62
C PRO A 326 -5.02 -15.24 0.93
N ALA A 327 -4.20 -15.52 -0.07
CA ALA A 327 -3.36 -14.52 -0.71
C ALA A 327 -3.34 -14.64 -2.24
N VAL A 328 -3.06 -13.52 -2.91
CA VAL A 328 -2.67 -13.44 -4.31
C VAL A 328 -1.28 -12.82 -4.37
N LEU A 329 -0.30 -13.61 -4.83
CA LEU A 329 1.08 -13.17 -5.02
C LEU A 329 1.36 -13.04 -6.52
N LEU A 330 1.32 -11.83 -7.04
CA LEU A 330 1.45 -11.55 -8.46
C LEU A 330 2.93 -11.50 -8.90
N PRO A 331 3.23 -11.95 -10.14
CA PRO A 331 4.56 -11.82 -10.69
C PRO A 331 4.89 -10.37 -11.04
N ALA A 332 6.19 -10.07 -11.05
CA ALA A 332 6.74 -8.80 -11.50
C ALA A 332 7.63 -9.01 -12.73
N VAL A 333 7.87 -7.94 -13.50
CA VAL A 333 8.59 -7.99 -14.78
C VAL A 333 9.75 -6.99 -14.76
N PRO A 334 10.99 -7.40 -15.14
CA PRO A 334 12.11 -6.47 -15.28
C PRO A 334 11.91 -5.61 -16.54
N VAL A 335 12.15 -4.32 -16.44
CA VAL A 335 12.06 -3.37 -17.56
C VAL A 335 13.40 -2.66 -17.74
N THR A 336 13.98 -2.83 -18.90
CA THR A 336 15.14 -2.09 -19.42
C THR A 336 14.72 -1.29 -20.65
N VAL A 337 15.60 -0.49 -21.21
CA VAL A 337 15.30 0.28 -22.41
C VAL A 337 14.77 -0.60 -23.55
N GLY A 338 15.32 -1.82 -23.72
CA GLY A 338 14.91 -2.74 -24.80
C GLY A 338 13.58 -3.46 -24.56
N THR A 339 12.97 -3.35 -23.38
CA THR A 339 11.73 -4.08 -23.06
C THR A 339 10.54 -3.16 -22.73
N ILE A 340 10.72 -1.84 -22.86
CA ILE A 340 9.67 -0.84 -22.55
C ILE A 340 8.40 -1.10 -23.37
N GLU A 341 8.54 -1.32 -24.68
CA GLU A 341 7.39 -1.44 -25.58
C GLU A 341 6.59 -2.72 -25.32
N GLU A 342 7.29 -3.85 -25.22
CA GLU A 342 6.66 -5.17 -25.01
C GLU A 342 6.10 -5.38 -23.61
N THR A 343 6.45 -4.50 -22.65
CA THR A 343 5.95 -4.53 -21.27
C THR A 343 4.98 -3.39 -21.01
N LEU A 344 5.48 -2.19 -20.74
CA LEU A 344 4.68 -1.06 -20.25
C LEU A 344 3.68 -0.53 -21.28
N VAL A 345 4.08 -0.48 -22.57
CA VAL A 345 3.21 0.03 -23.65
C VAL A 345 2.16 -1.02 -24.01
N LYS A 346 2.57 -2.27 -24.15
CA LYS A 346 1.68 -3.38 -24.46
C LYS A 346 0.60 -3.58 -23.40
N ASP A 347 0.93 -3.44 -22.12
CA ASP A 347 -0.02 -3.54 -21.00
C ASP A 347 -0.87 -2.25 -20.83
N GLY A 348 -0.59 -1.21 -21.62
CA GLY A 348 -1.34 0.04 -21.56
C GLY A 348 -1.05 0.91 -20.33
N MET A 349 0.06 0.64 -19.61
CA MET A 349 0.46 1.49 -18.49
C MET A 349 0.83 2.90 -18.96
N TYR A 350 1.54 2.99 -20.08
CA TYR A 350 1.89 4.24 -20.74
C TYR A 350 1.78 4.14 -22.27
N THR A 351 1.54 5.27 -22.91
CA THR A 351 1.68 5.41 -24.37
C THR A 351 3.11 5.86 -24.71
N ILE A 352 3.55 5.57 -25.93
CA ILE A 352 4.83 6.09 -26.47
C ILE A 352 4.90 7.61 -26.35
N ALA A 353 3.82 8.33 -26.64
CA ALA A 353 3.77 9.79 -26.50
C ALA A 353 4.00 10.28 -25.06
N GLN A 354 3.55 9.54 -24.07
CA GLN A 354 3.83 9.84 -22.65
C GLN A 354 5.29 9.59 -22.30
N ILE A 355 5.88 8.51 -22.80
CA ILE A 355 7.28 8.15 -22.54
C ILE A 355 8.22 9.10 -23.26
N CYS A 356 7.91 9.44 -24.51
CA CYS A 356 8.74 10.17 -25.45
C CYS A 356 8.20 11.59 -25.73
N PRO A 357 8.22 12.53 -24.76
CA PRO A 357 7.89 13.92 -25.03
C PRO A 357 8.93 14.54 -25.99
N PRO A 358 8.65 15.71 -26.59
CA PRO A 358 9.56 16.36 -27.52
C PRO A 358 11.00 16.51 -27.04
N SER A 359 11.19 16.72 -25.72
CA SER A 359 12.52 16.84 -25.10
C SER A 359 13.32 15.54 -25.04
N LEU A 360 12.70 14.37 -25.28
CA LEU A 360 13.33 13.06 -25.31
C LEU A 360 13.37 12.43 -26.70
N ARG A 361 12.99 13.14 -27.74
CA ARG A 361 12.83 12.59 -29.10
C ARG A 361 14.08 11.84 -29.59
N THR A 362 15.26 12.43 -29.43
CA THR A 362 16.52 11.79 -29.84
C THR A 362 16.78 10.50 -29.07
N ALA A 363 16.70 10.53 -27.75
CA ALA A 363 16.91 9.34 -26.93
C ALA A 363 15.87 8.25 -27.21
N CYS A 364 14.63 8.61 -27.48
CA CYS A 364 13.60 7.65 -27.87
C CYS A 364 13.83 7.02 -29.24
N ALA A 365 14.36 7.78 -30.21
CA ALA A 365 14.74 7.24 -31.51
C ALA A 365 15.93 6.26 -31.37
N GLU A 366 16.94 6.62 -30.57
CA GLU A 366 18.08 5.74 -30.25
C GLU A 366 17.65 4.47 -29.52
N ALA A 367 16.60 4.57 -28.69
CA ALA A 367 16.01 3.43 -27.99
C ALA A 367 15.05 2.59 -28.87
N GLY A 368 14.78 2.98 -30.10
CA GLY A 368 13.89 2.28 -31.02
C GLY A 368 12.38 2.40 -30.68
N LEU A 369 12.01 3.39 -29.88
CA LEU A 369 10.61 3.61 -29.45
C LEU A 369 9.81 4.51 -30.40
N ILE A 370 10.48 5.22 -31.31
CA ILE A 370 9.88 6.08 -32.35
C ILE A 370 10.71 6.05 -33.63
#